data_5a74498176f444dd3778a21be7e07ef1
#
_entry.id   5a74498176f444dd3778a21be7e07ef1
#
_cell.length_a   1.000
_cell.length_b   1.000
_cell.length_c   1.000
_cell.angle_alpha   90.00
_cell.angle_beta   90.00
_cell.angle_gamma   90.00
#
_symmetry.space_group_name_H-M   'P 1'
#
loop_
_entity.id
_entity.type
_entity.pdbx_description
1 polymer ?
#
loop_
_entity_poly.entity_id
_entity_poly.type
_entity_poly.pdbx_seq_one_letter_code
_entity_poly.pdbx_strand_id
1 'polypeptide(L)'
;MAIALPVDRSSTATQQLGLSLLAWAFLGVALVLQPRAIRVQVVVLVVVATLLECVGSLIWGAYTYRLGNLPLYVPAGHGLFYLSALRAASLPVLQRHARAIVIAVTAGASLWMLYGLFARPLPDLLGFVTWAIFVRFIVRGRYPLLYAVSFVMTTALELYGTGLGIWTWSPVLPVLLLPAGNPPTGIGAGYAAMDALTRRIVARIERSRAAAAEGTVATRVSG
;
A
#
# COMPACT_ATOMS: atom_id res chain seq x y z
N MET A 1 12.99 -0.34 -4.01
CA MET A 1 12.05 0.46 -4.84
C MET A 1 12.70 1.74 -5.36
N ALA A 2 13.32 2.59 -4.54
CA ALA A 2 13.90 3.87 -5.02
C ALA A 2 14.88 3.72 -6.20
N ILE A 3 15.66 2.64 -6.27
CA ILE A 3 16.60 2.37 -7.38
C ILE A 3 15.90 1.68 -8.56
N ALA A 4 14.88 0.84 -8.31
CA ALA A 4 14.21 0.10 -9.37
C ALA A 4 13.41 1.00 -10.34
N LEU A 5 12.78 2.05 -9.85
CA LEU A 5 11.97 2.95 -10.69
C LEU A 5 12.80 3.72 -11.73
N PRO A 6 13.96 4.33 -11.40
CA PRO A 6 14.82 4.94 -12.41
C PRO A 6 15.30 3.96 -13.49
N VAL A 7 15.61 2.72 -13.10
CA VAL A 7 15.99 1.67 -14.05
C VAL A 7 14.81 1.29 -14.93
N ASP A 8 13.60 1.16 -14.34
CA ASP A 8 12.40 0.84 -15.12
C ASP A 8 12.03 1.92 -16.12
N ARG A 9 12.35 3.20 -15.86
CA ARG A 9 12.04 4.32 -16.77
C ARG A 9 12.51 4.09 -18.21
N SER A 10 13.65 3.44 -18.39
CA SER A 10 14.25 3.15 -19.70
C SER A 10 14.24 1.66 -20.05
N SER A 11 13.67 0.80 -19.20
CA SER A 11 13.71 -0.64 -19.41
C SER A 11 12.76 -1.10 -20.52
N THR A 12 13.17 -2.15 -21.21
CA THR A 12 12.30 -2.97 -22.06
C THR A 12 11.47 -3.92 -21.19
N ALA A 13 10.47 -4.58 -21.77
CA ALA A 13 9.67 -5.59 -21.07
C ALA A 13 10.52 -6.74 -20.49
N THR A 14 11.56 -7.16 -21.21
CA THR A 14 12.50 -8.21 -20.74
C THR A 14 13.33 -7.73 -19.55
N GLN A 15 13.83 -6.49 -19.58
CA GLN A 15 14.57 -5.91 -18.46
C GLN A 15 13.67 -5.70 -17.24
N GLN A 16 12.40 -5.31 -17.46
CA GLN A 16 11.39 -5.20 -16.41
C GLN A 16 11.11 -6.56 -15.73
N LEU A 17 11.15 -7.67 -16.50
CA LEU A 17 11.07 -9.01 -15.94
C LEU A 17 12.28 -9.32 -15.03
N GLY A 18 13.49 -8.94 -15.45
CA GLY A 18 14.70 -9.05 -14.61
C GLY A 18 14.57 -8.29 -13.28
N LEU A 19 14.08 -7.05 -13.32
CA LEU A 19 13.77 -6.26 -12.12
C LEU A 19 12.74 -6.96 -11.24
N SER A 20 11.75 -7.61 -11.86
CA SER A 20 10.71 -8.34 -11.14
C SER A 20 11.27 -9.55 -10.40
N LEU A 21 12.13 -10.34 -11.03
CA LEU A 21 12.80 -11.47 -10.38
C LEU A 21 13.65 -11.02 -9.19
N LEU A 22 14.39 -9.91 -9.33
CA LEU A 22 15.15 -9.34 -8.23
C LEU A 22 14.25 -8.87 -7.08
N ALA A 23 13.14 -8.19 -7.38
CA ALA A 23 12.20 -7.73 -6.35
C ALA A 23 11.59 -8.90 -5.55
N TRP A 24 11.21 -9.98 -6.24
CA TRP A 24 10.70 -11.19 -5.61
C TRP A 24 11.77 -11.92 -4.78
N ALA A 25 13.02 -11.99 -5.26
CA ALA A 25 14.14 -12.55 -4.51
C ALA A 25 14.39 -11.76 -3.21
N PHE A 26 14.43 -10.41 -3.29
CA PHE A 26 14.55 -9.56 -2.12
C PHE A 26 13.40 -9.73 -1.14
N LEU A 27 12.16 -9.81 -1.62
CA LEU A 27 11.01 -10.09 -0.76
C LEU A 27 11.13 -11.46 -0.09
N GLY A 28 11.52 -12.49 -0.84
CA GLY A 28 11.73 -13.84 -0.30
C GLY A 28 12.74 -13.84 0.85
N VAL A 29 13.91 -13.25 0.63
CA VAL A 29 14.95 -13.12 1.67
C VAL A 29 14.42 -12.32 2.87
N ALA A 30 13.77 -11.18 2.62
CA ALA A 30 13.22 -10.35 3.69
C ALA A 30 12.18 -11.10 4.53
N LEU A 31 11.34 -11.94 3.91
CA LEU A 31 10.33 -12.74 4.59
C LEU A 31 10.92 -13.87 5.44
N VAL A 32 11.96 -14.55 4.95
CA VAL A 32 12.63 -15.61 5.72
C VAL A 32 13.14 -15.09 7.05
N LEU A 33 13.59 -13.85 7.10
CA LEU A 33 14.09 -13.17 8.30
C LEU A 33 12.98 -12.69 9.27
N GLN A 34 11.69 -12.85 8.91
CA GLN A 34 10.58 -12.39 9.76
C GLN A 34 9.96 -13.54 10.56
N PRO A 35 9.38 -13.23 11.74
CA PRO A 35 8.51 -14.17 12.47
C PRO A 35 7.32 -14.60 11.59
N ARG A 36 6.82 -15.83 11.82
CA ARG A 36 5.70 -16.40 11.04
C ARG A 36 4.49 -15.47 10.94
N ALA A 37 4.10 -14.80 12.01
CA ALA A 37 2.97 -13.88 12.02
C ALA A 37 3.14 -12.74 11.02
N ILE A 38 4.32 -12.12 10.98
CA ILE A 38 4.65 -11.06 10.02
C ILE A 38 4.70 -11.61 8.59
N ARG A 39 5.28 -12.80 8.38
CA ARG A 39 5.30 -13.43 7.05
C ARG A 39 3.90 -13.62 6.49
N VAL A 40 3.00 -14.21 7.29
CA VAL A 40 1.60 -14.42 6.87
C VAL A 40 0.92 -13.10 6.56
N GLN A 41 1.10 -12.09 7.43
CA GLN A 41 0.52 -10.77 7.23
C GLN A 41 1.01 -10.11 5.92
N VAL A 42 2.31 -10.16 5.64
CA VAL A 42 2.87 -9.59 4.41
C VAL A 42 2.40 -10.35 3.17
N VAL A 43 2.37 -11.67 3.19
CA VAL A 43 1.87 -12.47 2.06
C VAL A 43 0.40 -12.15 1.76
N VAL A 44 -0.45 -12.08 2.79
CA VAL A 44 -1.85 -11.69 2.62
C VAL A 44 -1.97 -10.28 2.05
N LEU A 45 -1.15 -9.32 2.54
CA LEU A 45 -1.13 -7.96 1.99
C LEU A 45 -0.70 -7.95 0.52
N VAL A 46 0.31 -8.71 0.13
CA VAL A 46 0.75 -8.82 -1.27
C VAL A 46 -0.40 -9.30 -2.16
N VAL A 47 -1.16 -10.31 -1.73
CA VAL A 47 -2.32 -10.80 -2.48
C VAL A 47 -3.40 -9.70 -2.58
N VAL A 48 -3.75 -9.06 -1.46
CA VAL A 48 -4.74 -7.97 -1.44
C VAL A 48 -4.31 -6.82 -2.34
N ALA A 49 -3.06 -6.37 -2.21
CA ALA A 49 -2.52 -5.28 -3.02
C ALA A 49 -2.51 -5.64 -4.52
N THR A 50 -2.11 -6.85 -4.87
CA THR A 50 -2.12 -7.31 -6.27
C THR A 50 -3.53 -7.30 -6.87
N LEU A 51 -4.53 -7.75 -6.11
CA LEU A 51 -5.93 -7.69 -6.56
C LEU A 51 -6.40 -6.25 -6.75
N LEU A 52 -6.03 -5.33 -5.85
CA LEU A 52 -6.35 -3.91 -5.98
C LEU A 52 -5.63 -3.26 -7.16
N GLU A 53 -4.37 -3.64 -7.43
CA GLU A 53 -3.63 -3.21 -8.62
C GLU A 53 -4.30 -3.68 -9.91
N CYS A 54 -4.70 -4.96 -9.98
CA CYS A 54 -5.42 -5.47 -11.14
C CYS A 54 -6.74 -4.71 -11.36
N VAL A 55 -7.49 -4.45 -10.30
CA VAL A 55 -8.75 -3.69 -10.40
C VAL A 55 -8.46 -2.24 -10.79
N GLY A 56 -7.54 -1.56 -10.10
CA GLY A 56 -7.26 -0.15 -10.30
C GLY A 56 -6.65 0.15 -11.67
N SER A 57 -5.62 -0.60 -12.06
CA SER A 57 -4.86 -0.35 -13.28
C SER A 57 -5.46 -1.03 -14.53
N LEU A 58 -5.78 -2.35 -14.43
CA LEU A 58 -6.16 -3.13 -15.62
C LEU A 58 -7.67 -3.10 -15.90
N ILE A 59 -8.51 -3.06 -14.87
CA ILE A 59 -9.97 -3.12 -15.03
C ILE A 59 -10.58 -1.72 -15.07
N TRP A 60 -10.23 -0.87 -14.10
CA TRP A 60 -10.83 0.47 -13.99
C TRP A 60 -10.07 1.54 -14.79
N GLY A 61 -8.81 1.31 -15.16
CA GLY A 61 -7.98 2.31 -15.83
C GLY A 61 -7.77 3.57 -14.99
N ALA A 62 -7.77 3.44 -13.65
CA ALA A 62 -7.54 4.56 -12.74
C ALA A 62 -6.14 5.17 -12.93
N TYR A 63 -5.19 4.33 -13.29
CA TYR A 63 -3.82 4.70 -13.69
C TYR A 63 -3.26 3.63 -14.63
N THR A 64 -2.28 4.01 -15.42
CA THR A 64 -1.62 3.12 -16.38
C THR A 64 -0.13 3.12 -16.14
N TYR A 65 0.48 1.95 -16.17
CA TYR A 65 1.92 1.79 -16.16
C TYR A 65 2.52 2.07 -17.54
N ARG A 66 3.75 2.52 -17.58
CA ARG A 66 4.48 2.99 -18.76
C ARG A 66 4.42 2.04 -19.97
N LEU A 67 4.48 0.73 -19.75
CA LEU A 67 4.42 -0.28 -20.81
C LEU A 67 2.99 -0.83 -21.05
N GLY A 68 1.96 -0.25 -20.46
CA GLY A 68 0.58 -0.71 -20.59
C GLY A 68 0.29 -2.05 -19.90
N ASN A 69 1.22 -2.54 -19.06
CA ASN A 69 1.11 -3.77 -18.28
C ASN A 69 1.08 -3.47 -16.78
N LEU A 70 0.76 -4.46 -15.97
CA LEU A 70 1.08 -4.42 -14.54
C LEU A 70 2.46 -5.05 -14.32
N PRO A 71 3.50 -4.27 -13.96
CA PRO A 71 4.84 -4.81 -13.78
C PRO A 71 4.88 -5.84 -12.66
N LEU A 72 5.47 -7.01 -12.90
CA LEU A 72 5.50 -8.11 -11.91
C LEU A 72 6.35 -7.80 -10.67
N TYR A 73 7.14 -6.72 -10.67
CA TYR A 73 7.82 -6.26 -9.47
C TYR A 73 6.89 -5.51 -8.50
N VAL A 74 5.73 -5.02 -8.97
CA VAL A 74 4.81 -4.22 -8.14
C VAL A 74 4.25 -5.02 -6.97
N PRO A 75 3.75 -6.26 -7.13
CA PRO A 75 3.33 -7.09 -6.00
C PRO A 75 4.43 -7.30 -4.95
N ALA A 76 5.64 -7.66 -5.38
CA ALA A 76 6.79 -7.80 -4.49
C ALA A 76 7.14 -6.47 -3.81
N GLY A 77 7.03 -5.37 -4.56
CA GLY A 77 7.20 -4.01 -4.07
C GLY A 77 6.26 -3.66 -2.93
N HIS A 78 4.99 -4.02 -3.02
CA HIS A 78 4.02 -3.83 -1.92
C HIS A 78 4.45 -4.57 -0.64
N GLY A 79 4.94 -5.81 -0.77
CA GLY A 79 5.44 -6.57 0.37
C GLY A 79 6.65 -5.91 1.03
N LEU A 80 7.64 -5.51 0.25
CA LEU A 80 8.84 -4.82 0.73
C LEU A 80 8.51 -3.46 1.36
N PHE A 81 7.63 -2.71 0.72
CA PHE A 81 7.15 -1.43 1.21
C PHE A 81 6.45 -1.57 2.57
N TYR A 82 5.54 -2.52 2.67
CA TYR A 82 4.81 -2.76 3.91
C TYR A 82 5.71 -3.22 5.05
N LEU A 83 6.67 -4.11 4.78
CA LEU A 83 7.70 -4.48 5.77
C LEU A 83 8.50 -3.24 6.23
N SER A 84 8.87 -2.37 5.29
CA SER A 84 9.59 -1.13 5.62
C SER A 84 8.75 -0.21 6.49
N ALA A 85 7.45 -0.06 6.19
CA ALA A 85 6.52 0.74 6.99
C ALA A 85 6.34 0.18 8.41
N LEU A 86 6.17 -1.15 8.53
CA LEU A 86 6.09 -1.82 9.85
C LEU A 86 7.37 -1.61 10.67
N ARG A 87 8.54 -1.74 10.04
CA ARG A 87 9.82 -1.52 10.71
C ARG A 87 10.02 -0.06 11.09
N ALA A 88 9.75 0.87 10.18
CA ALA A 88 9.83 2.30 10.47
C ALA A 88 8.91 2.68 11.65
N ALA A 89 7.64 2.27 11.60
CA ALA A 89 6.70 2.54 12.68
C ALA A 89 7.08 1.90 14.02
N SER A 90 7.93 0.85 14.02
CA SER A 90 8.43 0.21 15.24
C SER A 90 9.70 0.84 15.82
N LEU A 91 10.34 1.80 15.13
CA LEU A 91 11.55 2.45 15.62
C LEU A 91 11.29 3.22 16.91
N PRO A 92 12.11 3.06 17.96
CA PRO A 92 11.91 3.72 19.25
C PRO A 92 11.80 5.24 19.14
N VAL A 93 12.56 5.87 18.24
CA VAL A 93 12.51 7.32 18.01
C VAL A 93 11.17 7.75 17.45
N LEU A 94 10.57 7.01 16.51
CA LEU A 94 9.26 7.33 15.94
C LEU A 94 8.15 7.05 16.96
N GLN A 95 8.26 5.98 17.74
CA GLN A 95 7.33 5.67 18.83
C GLN A 95 7.32 6.75 19.91
N ARG A 96 8.49 7.26 20.29
CA ARG A 96 8.62 8.36 21.26
C ARG A 96 7.89 9.63 20.80
N HIS A 97 7.92 9.93 19.51
CA HIS A 97 7.30 11.12 18.92
C HIS A 97 5.99 10.83 18.19
N ALA A 98 5.37 9.66 18.42
CA ALA A 98 4.24 9.16 17.64
C ALA A 98 3.10 10.19 17.50
N ARG A 99 2.69 10.82 18.60
CA ARG A 99 1.60 11.81 18.60
C ARG A 99 1.95 13.03 17.73
N ALA A 100 3.15 13.57 17.87
CA ALA A 100 3.60 14.72 17.07
C ALA A 100 3.69 14.38 15.59
N ILE A 101 4.21 13.20 15.25
CA ILE A 101 4.30 12.72 13.86
C ILE A 101 2.90 12.57 13.27
N VAL A 102 1.97 11.93 13.98
CA VAL A 102 0.59 11.73 13.50
C VAL A 102 -0.08 13.08 13.24
N ILE A 103 0.05 14.05 14.17
CA ILE A 103 -0.51 15.39 13.98
C ILE A 103 0.13 16.10 12.79
N ALA A 104 1.47 16.12 12.69
CA ALA A 104 2.19 16.79 11.62
C ALA A 104 1.85 16.19 10.24
N VAL A 105 1.81 14.86 10.14
CA VAL A 105 1.45 14.16 8.88
C VAL A 105 0.00 14.44 8.51
N THR A 106 -0.92 14.41 9.48
CA THR A 106 -2.34 14.72 9.22
C THR A 106 -2.52 16.16 8.75
N ALA A 107 -1.85 17.12 9.40
CA ALA A 107 -1.87 18.51 8.99
C ALA A 107 -1.29 18.70 7.58
N GLY A 108 -0.12 18.13 7.30
CA GLY A 108 0.50 18.18 5.97
C GLY A 108 -0.36 17.54 4.89
N ALA A 109 -0.96 16.37 5.17
CA ALA A 109 -1.90 15.71 4.26
C ALA A 109 -3.15 16.57 3.99
N SER A 110 -3.64 17.29 5.02
CA SER A 110 -4.79 18.19 4.87
C SER A 110 -4.45 19.41 4.00
N LEU A 111 -3.28 20.01 4.21
CA LEU A 111 -2.79 21.10 3.35
C LEU A 111 -2.58 20.65 1.91
N TRP A 112 -2.02 19.47 1.71
CA TRP A 112 -1.83 18.87 0.39
C TRP A 112 -3.17 18.58 -0.31
N MET A 113 -4.15 18.07 0.43
CA MET A 113 -5.52 17.88 -0.06
C MET A 113 -6.19 19.21 -0.44
N LEU A 114 -6.08 20.25 0.41
CA LEU A 114 -6.63 21.57 0.10
C LEU A 114 -5.99 22.16 -1.16
N TYR A 115 -4.67 22.04 -1.31
CA TYR A 115 -3.99 22.41 -2.55
C TYR A 115 -4.56 21.65 -3.77
N GLY A 116 -4.75 20.34 -3.65
CA GLY A 116 -5.31 19.51 -4.73
C GLY A 116 -6.74 19.93 -5.11
N LEU A 117 -7.53 20.32 -4.11
CA LEU A 117 -8.94 20.67 -4.31
C LEU A 117 -9.14 22.07 -4.87
N PHE A 118 -8.36 23.07 -4.40
CA PHE A 118 -8.63 24.47 -4.67
C PHE A 118 -7.58 25.17 -5.56
N ALA A 119 -6.35 24.66 -5.64
CA ALA A 119 -5.27 25.32 -6.38
C ALA A 119 -4.94 24.66 -7.72
N ARG A 120 -5.60 23.55 -8.07
CA ARG A 120 -5.42 22.88 -9.37
C ARG A 120 -6.50 23.28 -10.35
N PRO A 121 -6.21 23.35 -11.68
CA PRO A 121 -7.23 23.64 -12.71
C PRO A 121 -8.38 22.63 -12.70
N LEU A 122 -8.09 21.35 -12.43
CA LEU A 122 -9.09 20.29 -12.21
C LEU A 122 -9.02 19.88 -10.75
N PRO A 123 -10.10 20.07 -9.94
CA PRO A 123 -10.13 19.71 -8.53
C PRO A 123 -9.86 18.21 -8.32
N ASP A 124 -8.99 17.88 -7.37
CA ASP A 124 -8.64 16.50 -7.03
C ASP A 124 -9.66 15.89 -6.06
N LEU A 125 -10.84 15.54 -6.57
CA LEU A 125 -11.91 14.95 -5.75
C LEU A 125 -11.55 13.55 -5.26
N LEU A 126 -10.82 12.74 -6.05
CA LEU A 126 -10.33 11.44 -5.60
C LEU A 126 -9.34 11.61 -4.42
N GLY A 127 -8.46 12.61 -4.51
CA GLY A 127 -7.55 12.96 -3.42
C GLY A 127 -8.28 13.37 -2.14
N PHE A 128 -9.39 14.12 -2.26
CA PHE A 128 -10.25 14.46 -1.11
C PHE A 128 -10.89 13.21 -0.48
N VAL A 129 -11.48 12.33 -1.27
CA VAL A 129 -12.12 11.09 -0.77
C VAL A 129 -11.09 10.20 -0.06
N THR A 130 -9.92 10.00 -0.66
CA THR A 130 -8.87 9.18 -0.08
C THR A 130 -8.26 9.83 1.17
N TRP A 131 -8.13 11.16 1.22
CA TRP A 131 -7.76 11.89 2.44
C TRP A 131 -8.79 11.68 3.56
N ALA A 132 -10.10 11.74 3.28
CA ALA A 132 -11.13 11.50 4.28
C ALA A 132 -11.03 10.08 4.87
N ILE A 133 -10.73 9.10 4.02
CA ILE A 133 -10.42 7.72 4.43
C ILE A 133 -9.19 7.71 5.35
N PHE A 134 -8.11 8.41 5.00
CA PHE A 134 -6.91 8.53 5.84
C PHE A 134 -7.24 9.09 7.22
N VAL A 135 -7.94 10.24 7.30
CA VAL A 135 -8.33 10.86 8.56
C VAL A 135 -9.18 9.91 9.42
N ARG A 136 -10.12 9.18 8.79
CA ARG A 136 -10.91 8.16 9.51
C ARG A 136 -10.00 7.09 10.13
N PHE A 137 -8.97 6.61 9.43
CA PHE A 137 -8.03 5.63 9.96
C PHE A 137 -7.15 6.23 11.07
N ILE A 138 -6.73 7.49 10.96
CA ILE A 138 -6.00 8.18 12.03
C ILE A 138 -6.84 8.28 13.30
N VAL A 139 -8.12 8.67 13.18
CA VAL A 139 -8.99 8.93 14.35
C VAL A 139 -9.51 7.64 14.97
N ARG A 140 -9.87 6.63 14.16
CA ARG A 140 -10.56 5.42 14.62
C ARG A 140 -9.74 4.13 14.45
N GLY A 141 -8.59 4.21 13.83
CA GLY A 141 -7.76 3.05 13.57
C GLY A 141 -6.89 2.68 14.77
N ARG A 142 -6.48 1.42 14.81
CA ARG A 142 -5.67 0.88 15.91
C ARG A 142 -4.19 1.28 15.85
N TYR A 143 -3.68 1.66 14.68
CA TYR A 143 -2.25 1.88 14.43
C TYR A 143 -1.97 3.22 13.75
N PRO A 144 -2.34 4.38 14.37
CA PRO A 144 -2.26 5.69 13.72
C PRO A 144 -0.84 6.05 13.27
N LEU A 145 0.21 5.69 14.03
CA LEU A 145 1.59 5.92 13.63
C LEU A 145 1.96 5.14 12.36
N LEU A 146 1.57 3.86 12.26
CA LEU A 146 1.80 3.08 11.04
C LEU A 146 1.10 3.73 9.84
N TYR A 147 -0.13 4.19 10.01
CA TYR A 147 -0.89 4.83 8.94
C TYR A 147 -0.26 6.16 8.51
N ALA A 148 0.23 6.95 9.45
CA ALA A 148 0.95 8.19 9.16
C ALA A 148 2.26 7.93 8.42
N VAL A 149 3.07 6.97 8.89
CA VAL A 149 4.31 6.56 8.23
C VAL A 149 4.05 6.03 6.82
N SER A 150 3.07 5.13 6.67
CA SER A 150 2.69 4.59 5.36
C SER A 150 2.20 5.69 4.42
N PHE A 151 1.41 6.66 4.92
CA PHE A 151 0.94 7.79 4.12
C PHE A 151 2.10 8.59 3.52
N VAL A 152 3.08 8.98 4.34
CA VAL A 152 4.26 9.74 3.88
C VAL A 152 5.07 8.92 2.87
N MET A 153 5.33 7.64 3.18
CA MET A 153 6.09 6.76 2.30
C MET A 153 5.38 6.56 0.95
N THR A 154 4.05 6.37 0.96
CA THR A 154 3.26 6.20 -0.26
C THR A 154 3.23 7.49 -1.07
N THR A 155 2.97 8.63 -0.44
CA THR A 155 2.97 9.93 -1.12
C THR A 155 4.33 10.20 -1.78
N ALA A 156 5.44 9.91 -1.08
CA ALA A 156 6.78 10.04 -1.66
C ALA A 156 7.00 9.10 -2.86
N LEU A 157 6.55 7.84 -2.75
CA LEU A 157 6.65 6.86 -3.83
C LEU A 157 5.78 7.26 -5.04
N GLU A 158 4.58 7.74 -4.81
CA GLU A 158 3.65 8.20 -5.86
C GLU A 158 4.20 9.42 -6.60
N LEU A 159 4.67 10.43 -5.88
CA LEU A 159 5.30 11.60 -6.49
C LEU A 159 6.54 11.22 -7.30
N TYR A 160 7.33 10.28 -6.79
CA TYR A 160 8.53 9.80 -7.45
C TYR A 160 8.19 8.99 -8.71
N GLY A 161 7.28 8.02 -8.61
CA GLY A 161 6.91 7.16 -9.73
C GLY A 161 6.18 7.91 -10.85
N THR A 162 5.23 8.79 -10.50
CA THR A 162 4.54 9.64 -11.49
C THR A 162 5.48 10.69 -12.10
N GLY A 163 6.40 11.26 -11.30
CA GLY A 163 7.42 12.19 -11.77
C GLY A 163 8.42 11.55 -12.72
N LEU A 164 8.72 10.27 -12.59
CA LEU A 164 9.51 9.48 -13.52
C LEU A 164 8.71 8.97 -14.73
N GLY A 165 7.38 9.09 -14.72
CA GLY A 165 6.53 8.55 -15.77
C GLY A 165 6.42 7.02 -15.78
N ILE A 166 6.64 6.36 -14.60
CA ILE A 166 6.51 4.91 -14.47
C ILE A 166 5.04 4.50 -14.50
N TRP A 167 4.18 5.32 -13.87
CA TRP A 167 2.72 5.26 -14.03
C TRP A 167 2.14 6.66 -14.07
N THR A 168 0.96 6.77 -14.64
CA THR A 168 0.21 8.02 -14.77
C THR A 168 -1.23 7.80 -14.38
N TRP A 169 -1.73 8.62 -13.48
CA TRP A 169 -3.14 8.61 -13.08
C TRP A 169 -4.02 9.22 -14.14
N SER A 170 -5.16 8.62 -14.37
CA SER A 170 -6.21 9.19 -15.22
C SER A 170 -6.72 10.50 -14.63
N PRO A 171 -6.84 11.59 -15.40
CA PRO A 171 -7.33 12.86 -14.88
C PRO A 171 -8.77 12.79 -14.35
N VAL A 172 -9.53 11.79 -14.81
CA VAL A 172 -10.86 11.45 -14.28
C VAL A 172 -10.90 9.94 -14.09
N LEU A 173 -11.24 9.48 -12.91
CA LEU A 173 -11.39 8.06 -12.61
C LEU A 173 -12.55 7.48 -13.42
N PRO A 174 -12.34 6.56 -14.38
CA PRO A 174 -13.35 6.20 -15.38
C PRO A 174 -14.65 5.65 -14.81
N VAL A 175 -14.56 4.83 -13.73
CA VAL A 175 -15.72 4.15 -13.14
C VAL A 175 -16.59 5.08 -12.28
N LEU A 176 -15.94 5.97 -11.52
CA LEU A 176 -16.64 6.85 -10.58
C LEU A 176 -16.81 8.27 -11.11
N LEU A 177 -16.26 8.58 -12.28
CA LEU A 177 -16.24 9.91 -12.90
C LEU A 177 -15.71 11.00 -11.96
N LEU A 178 -14.80 10.63 -11.05
CA LEU A 178 -14.18 11.54 -10.10
C LEU A 178 -12.87 12.11 -10.68
N PRO A 179 -12.75 13.45 -10.77
CA PRO A 179 -11.48 14.07 -11.09
C PRO A 179 -10.37 13.68 -10.10
N ALA A 180 -9.18 13.45 -10.62
CA ALA A 180 -8.04 12.96 -9.86
C ALA A 180 -6.77 13.74 -10.17
N GLY A 181 -5.92 13.91 -9.16
CA GLY A 181 -4.56 14.36 -9.33
C GLY A 181 -3.65 13.29 -9.93
N ASN A 182 -2.46 13.70 -10.37
CA ASN A 182 -1.41 12.79 -10.79
C ASN A 182 -0.14 13.06 -9.94
N PRO A 183 0.02 12.37 -8.78
CA PRO A 183 -0.93 11.46 -8.15
C PRO A 183 -2.08 12.19 -7.43
N PRO A 184 -3.17 11.47 -7.03
CA PRO A 184 -4.18 12.00 -6.12
C PRO A 184 -3.59 12.32 -4.74
N THR A 185 -3.97 13.47 -4.16
CA THR A 185 -3.33 13.99 -2.95
C THR A 185 -3.51 13.13 -1.70
N GLY A 186 -4.59 12.37 -1.60
CA GLY A 186 -4.87 11.48 -0.48
C GLY A 186 -4.49 10.02 -0.69
N ILE A 187 -3.83 9.64 -1.81
CA ILE A 187 -3.60 8.24 -2.19
C ILE A 187 -2.81 7.44 -1.16
N GLY A 188 -2.01 8.09 -0.33
CA GLY A 188 -1.31 7.46 0.80
C GLY A 188 -2.21 6.70 1.78
N ALA A 189 -3.53 6.96 1.77
CA ALA A 189 -4.51 6.20 2.55
C ALA A 189 -4.63 4.73 2.16
N GLY A 190 -4.24 4.35 0.94
CA GLY A 190 -4.38 3.00 0.43
C GLY A 190 -3.78 1.94 1.36
N TYR A 191 -2.59 2.18 1.90
CA TYR A 191 -1.96 1.24 2.83
C TYR A 191 -2.65 1.11 4.18
N ALA A 192 -3.31 2.16 4.68
CA ALA A 192 -4.11 2.06 5.90
C ALA A 192 -5.32 1.13 5.69
N ALA A 193 -5.98 1.24 4.54
CA ALA A 193 -7.09 0.37 4.17
C ALA A 193 -6.62 -1.08 3.93
N MET A 194 -5.52 -1.27 3.20
CA MET A 194 -4.92 -2.59 2.95
C MET A 194 -4.47 -3.27 4.25
N ASP A 195 -3.81 -2.55 5.18
CA ASP A 195 -3.44 -3.10 6.49
C ASP A 195 -4.66 -3.57 7.28
N ALA A 196 -5.70 -2.73 7.36
CA ALA A 196 -6.92 -3.07 8.08
C ALA A 196 -7.63 -4.31 7.50
N LEU A 197 -7.70 -4.42 6.16
CA LEU A 197 -8.27 -5.59 5.48
C LEU A 197 -7.41 -6.83 5.71
N THR A 198 -6.10 -6.71 5.52
CA THR A 198 -5.13 -7.78 5.73
C THR A 198 -5.22 -8.37 7.13
N ARG A 199 -5.26 -7.53 8.18
CA ARG A 199 -5.39 -8.00 9.56
C ARG A 199 -6.70 -8.73 9.81
N ARG A 200 -7.81 -8.29 9.20
CA ARG A 200 -9.10 -8.99 9.30
C ARG A 200 -9.04 -10.39 8.65
N ILE A 201 -8.40 -10.49 7.47
CA ILE A 201 -8.23 -11.76 6.78
C ILE A 201 -7.33 -12.70 7.61
N VAL A 202 -6.18 -12.22 8.09
CA VAL A 202 -5.27 -13.01 8.93
C VAL A 202 -5.97 -13.51 10.18
N ALA A 203 -6.71 -12.64 10.89
CA ALA A 203 -7.47 -13.04 12.08
C ALA A 203 -8.55 -14.09 11.78
N ARG A 204 -9.16 -14.07 10.60
CA ARG A 204 -10.09 -15.13 10.18
C ARG A 204 -9.37 -16.45 9.94
N ILE A 205 -8.25 -16.42 9.21
CA ILE A 205 -7.44 -17.61 8.93
C ILE A 205 -6.98 -18.28 10.24
N GLU A 206 -6.51 -17.49 11.20
CA GLU A 206 -6.05 -17.99 12.49
C GLU A 206 -7.18 -18.63 13.30
N ARG A 207 -8.36 -17.99 13.37
CA ARG A 207 -9.55 -18.57 14.02
C ARG A 207 -9.98 -19.90 13.38
N SER A 208 -10.03 -19.97 12.04
CA SER A 208 -10.41 -21.20 11.34
C SER A 208 -9.42 -22.33 11.60
N ARG A 209 -8.11 -22.03 11.70
CA ARG A 209 -7.08 -23.01 12.02
C ARG A 209 -7.20 -23.52 13.48
N ALA A 210 -7.49 -22.63 14.43
CA ALA A 210 -7.69 -23.02 15.82
C ALA A 210 -8.90 -23.95 15.96
N ALA A 211 -10.04 -23.62 15.37
CA ALA A 211 -11.23 -24.45 15.37
C ALA A 211 -11.00 -25.82 14.73
N ALA A 212 -10.26 -25.89 13.62
CA ALA A 212 -9.92 -27.16 12.98
C ALA A 212 -9.01 -28.04 13.86
N ALA A 213 -8.08 -27.42 14.60
CA ALA A 213 -7.20 -28.16 15.52
C ALA A 213 -7.98 -28.74 16.72
N GLU A 214 -8.92 -27.98 17.28
CA GLU A 214 -9.79 -28.43 18.36
C GLU A 214 -10.70 -29.59 17.92
N GLY A 215 -11.31 -29.50 16.72
CA GLY A 215 -12.13 -30.59 16.16
C GLY A 215 -11.35 -31.88 15.93
N THR A 216 -10.08 -31.78 15.53
CA THR A 216 -9.21 -32.94 15.30
C THR A 216 -8.81 -33.62 16.62
N VAL A 217 -8.63 -32.85 17.68
CA VAL A 217 -8.33 -33.41 19.02
C VAL A 217 -9.57 -34.12 19.61
N ALA A 218 -10.76 -33.52 19.47
CA ALA A 218 -12.00 -34.10 19.96
C ALA A 218 -12.30 -35.45 19.29
N THR A 219 -12.10 -35.58 17.98
CA THR A 219 -12.31 -36.87 17.28
C THR A 219 -11.28 -37.95 17.63
N ARG A 220 -10.07 -37.59 18.05
CA ARG A 220 -9.05 -38.56 18.49
C ARG A 220 -9.28 -39.07 19.91
N VAL A 221 -10.00 -38.33 20.74
CA VAL A 221 -10.30 -38.73 22.15
C VAL A 221 -11.56 -39.58 22.24
N SER A 222 -12.44 -39.50 21.21
CA SER A 222 -13.72 -40.23 21.18
C SER A 222 -13.69 -41.56 20.39
N GLY A 223 -12.58 -41.92 19.77
CA GLY A 223 -12.35 -43.18 19.04
C GLY A 223 -11.25 -44.01 19.68
#